data_637fd657bc366d20f281f68d4b64a4ed
#
_entry.id   637fd657bc366d20f281f68d4b64a4ed
#
_cell.length_a   1.000
_cell.length_b   1.000
_cell.length_c   1.000
_cell.angle_alpha   90.00
_cell.angle_beta   90.00
_cell.angle_gamma   90.00
#
_symmetry.space_group_name_H-M   'P 1'
#
loop_
_entity.id
_entity.type
_entity.pdbx_description
1 polymer ?
#
loop_
_entity_poly.entity_id
_entity_poly.type
_entity_poly.pdbx_seq_one_letter_code
_entity_poly.pdbx_strand_id
1 'polypeptide(L)'
;MGVNKIMYKGKRIKLIWEKVPDCLGIFDPNVNTLLIDPKLKPSTMAKIIFHELWHVICYFNKTNINLIGEEKTALLSEQYAVILKNNPKLKRLLYKCLKRKK
;
A
#
# COMPACT_ATOMS: atom_id res chain seq x y z
N MET A 1 4.73 6.10 13.43
CA MET A 1 5.17 5.40 12.25
C MET A 1 5.85 6.23 11.19
N GLY A 2 6.16 7.39 11.20
CA GLY A 2 7.00 8.16 10.28
C GLY A 2 6.50 8.32 8.84
N VAL A 3 5.61 7.46 8.35
CA VAL A 3 5.05 7.55 7.00
C VAL A 3 3.62 8.02 7.12
N ASN A 4 3.32 9.18 6.55
CA ASN A 4 1.97 9.76 6.62
C ASN A 4 1.40 10.15 5.26
N LYS A 5 2.14 9.85 4.19
CA LYS A 5 1.68 10.11 2.83
C LYS A 5 2.40 9.20 1.86
N ILE A 6 1.73 8.92 0.74
CA ILE A 6 2.30 8.19 -0.38
C ILE A 6 2.03 9.01 -1.63
N MET A 7 3.07 9.27 -2.41
CA MET A 7 2.95 9.99 -3.68
C MET A 7 2.89 8.98 -4.82
N TYR A 8 1.86 9.08 -5.64
CA TYR A 8 1.68 8.18 -6.78
C TYR A 8 0.98 8.92 -7.92
N LYS A 9 1.57 8.89 -9.10
CA LYS A 9 1.02 9.54 -10.31
C LYS A 9 0.63 11.01 -10.07
N GLY A 10 1.47 11.74 -9.33
CA GLY A 10 1.20 13.13 -9.01
C GLY A 10 0.13 13.36 -7.98
N LYS A 11 -0.39 12.30 -7.37
CA LYS A 11 -1.40 12.39 -6.32
C LYS A 11 -0.80 12.11 -4.97
N ARG A 12 -1.30 12.83 -3.96
CA ARG A 12 -0.93 12.58 -2.57
C ARG A 12 -2.00 11.72 -1.94
N ILE A 13 -1.61 10.56 -1.45
CA ILE A 13 -2.50 9.67 -0.72
C ILE A 13 -2.11 9.77 0.75
N LYS A 14 -3.06 10.16 1.59
CA LYS A 14 -2.81 10.22 3.03
C LYS A 14 -2.71 8.81 3.58
N LEU A 15 -1.72 8.58 4.42
CA LEU A 15 -1.58 7.32 5.14
C LEU A 15 -1.85 7.59 6.61
N ILE A 16 -2.95 7.06 7.10
CA ILE A 16 -3.39 7.25 8.48
C ILE A 16 -3.31 5.93 9.23
N TRP A 17 -2.64 5.95 10.36
CA TRP A 17 -2.47 4.79 11.24
C TRP A 17 -3.58 4.78 12.26
N GLU A 18 -4.66 4.08 11.93
CA GLU A 18 -5.85 4.05 12.76
C GLU A 18 -6.57 2.73 12.56
N LYS A 19 -7.09 2.19 13.67
CA LYS A 19 -7.84 0.94 13.58
C LYS A 19 -9.13 1.15 12.79
N VAL A 20 -9.37 0.25 11.83
CA VAL A 20 -10.58 0.27 11.01
C VAL A 20 -11.49 -0.85 11.48
N PRO A 21 -12.78 -0.58 11.72
CA PRO A 21 -13.72 -1.65 12.10
C PRO A 21 -13.78 -2.74 11.03
N ASP A 22 -13.73 -3.98 11.46
CA ASP A 22 -13.91 -5.17 10.62
C ASP A 22 -12.86 -5.40 9.52
N CYS A 23 -11.77 -4.63 9.50
CA CYS A 23 -10.68 -4.89 8.57
C CYS A 23 -9.35 -4.36 9.13
N LEU A 24 -8.25 -4.76 8.50
CA LEU A 24 -6.91 -4.41 8.94
C LEU A 24 -6.35 -3.18 8.21
N GLY A 25 -6.96 -2.85 7.09
CA GLY A 25 -6.61 -1.68 6.31
C GLY A 25 -7.65 -1.43 5.24
N ILE A 26 -7.72 -0.21 4.74
CA ILE A 26 -8.65 0.15 3.67
C ILE A 26 -8.16 1.36 2.90
N PHE A 27 -8.36 1.35 1.59
CA PHE A 27 -8.12 2.52 0.74
C PHE A 27 -9.46 3.13 0.37
N ASP A 28 -9.63 4.41 0.69
CA ASP A 28 -10.81 5.17 0.30
C ASP A 28 -10.44 6.13 -0.83
N PRO A 29 -10.82 5.83 -2.07
CA PRO A 29 -10.46 6.66 -3.21
C PRO A 29 -11.18 8.01 -3.24
N ASN A 30 -12.31 8.13 -2.55
CA ASN A 30 -13.08 9.38 -2.54
C ASN A 30 -12.32 10.51 -1.85
N VAL A 31 -11.45 10.17 -0.91
CA VAL A 31 -10.65 11.14 -0.16
C VAL A 31 -9.16 10.86 -0.24
N ASN A 32 -8.75 9.99 -1.16
CA ASN A 32 -7.36 9.59 -1.35
C ASN A 32 -6.67 9.28 -0.01
N THR A 33 -7.29 8.40 0.77
CA THR A 33 -6.81 8.07 2.11
C THR A 33 -6.68 6.57 2.27
N LEU A 34 -5.57 6.17 2.86
CA LEU A 34 -5.25 4.79 3.19
C LEU A 34 -5.16 4.68 4.70
N LEU A 35 -5.99 3.83 5.28
CA LEU A 35 -6.01 3.57 6.71
C LEU A 35 -5.39 2.22 6.98
N ILE A 36 -4.45 2.16 7.91
CA ILE A 36 -3.79 0.91 8.29
C ILE A 36 -3.80 0.79 9.81
N ASP A 37 -4.19 -0.37 10.32
CA ASP A 37 -4.17 -0.65 11.75
C ASP A 37 -2.72 -0.58 12.26
N PRO A 38 -2.41 0.30 13.22
CA PRO A 38 -1.04 0.46 13.70
C PRO A 38 -0.55 -0.67 14.58
N LYS A 39 -1.43 -1.55 15.04
CA LYS A 39 -1.08 -2.63 15.96
C LYS A 39 -0.79 -3.96 15.28
N LEU A 40 -0.69 -3.98 13.96
CA LEU A 40 -0.39 -5.19 13.23
C LEU A 40 1.05 -5.64 13.47
N LYS A 41 1.25 -6.98 13.48
CA LYS A 41 2.60 -7.54 13.50
C LYS A 41 3.32 -7.13 12.23
N PRO A 42 4.65 -6.96 12.25
CA PRO A 42 5.39 -6.47 11.09
C PRO A 42 5.11 -7.22 9.78
N SER A 43 5.11 -8.55 9.80
CA SER A 43 4.85 -9.31 8.58
C SER A 43 3.42 -9.11 8.06
N THR A 44 2.44 -9.05 8.96
CA THR A 44 1.05 -8.78 8.59
C THR A 44 0.90 -7.36 8.08
N MET A 45 1.54 -6.39 8.73
CA MET A 45 1.51 -4.99 8.30
C MET A 45 2.01 -4.85 6.86
N ALA A 46 3.13 -5.50 6.52
CA ALA A 46 3.66 -5.45 5.16
C ALA A 46 2.66 -6.01 4.16
N LYS A 47 2.04 -7.16 4.48
CA LYS A 47 1.04 -7.78 3.60
C LYS A 47 -0.16 -6.85 3.37
N ILE A 48 -0.65 -6.22 4.44
CA ILE A 48 -1.81 -5.33 4.34
C ILE A 48 -1.45 -4.09 3.53
N ILE A 49 -0.29 -3.51 3.75
CA ILE A 49 0.16 -2.35 2.98
C ILE A 49 0.22 -2.71 1.49
N PHE A 50 0.85 -3.84 1.13
CA PHE A 50 0.93 -4.26 -0.26
C PHE A 50 -0.45 -4.52 -0.86
N HIS A 51 -1.34 -5.13 -0.08
CA HIS A 51 -2.71 -5.39 -0.54
C HIS A 51 -3.44 -4.07 -0.85
N GLU A 52 -3.35 -3.09 0.05
CA GLU A 52 -4.01 -1.80 -0.16
C GLU A 52 -3.33 -1.00 -1.27
N LEU A 53 -2.04 -1.13 -1.45
CA LEU A 53 -1.35 -0.51 -2.58
C LEU A 53 -1.85 -1.09 -3.91
N TRP A 54 -2.21 -2.38 -3.94
CA TRP A 54 -2.82 -2.96 -5.14
C TRP A 54 -4.15 -2.26 -5.47
N HIS A 55 -4.97 -1.98 -4.46
CA HIS A 55 -6.19 -1.20 -4.67
C HIS A 55 -5.89 0.20 -5.23
N VAL A 56 -4.85 0.85 -4.70
CA VAL A 56 -4.42 2.16 -5.18
C VAL A 56 -3.98 2.08 -6.65
N ILE A 57 -3.17 1.10 -6.98
CA ILE A 57 -2.68 0.89 -8.35
C ILE A 57 -3.86 0.69 -9.31
N CYS A 58 -4.78 -0.19 -8.95
CA CYS A 58 -5.93 -0.48 -9.80
C CYS A 58 -6.81 0.76 -9.99
N TYR A 59 -7.04 1.50 -8.92
CA TYR A 59 -7.88 2.69 -9.00
C TYR A 59 -7.29 3.73 -9.96
N PHE A 60 -6.01 4.09 -9.78
CA PHE A 60 -5.39 5.14 -10.58
C PHE A 60 -5.02 4.71 -11.99
N ASN A 61 -4.93 3.43 -12.26
CA ASN A 61 -4.70 2.90 -13.62
C ASN A 61 -5.99 2.41 -14.28
N LYS A 62 -7.13 2.55 -13.61
CA LYS A 62 -8.43 2.10 -14.10
C LYS A 62 -8.41 0.63 -14.51
N THR A 63 -7.75 -0.18 -13.69
CA THR A 63 -7.58 -1.61 -13.92
C THR A 63 -8.52 -2.40 -13.01
N ASN A 64 -9.02 -3.53 -13.49
CA ASN A 64 -9.86 -4.41 -12.70
C ASN A 64 -9.07 -4.99 -11.53
N ILE A 65 -9.61 -4.86 -10.32
CA ILE A 65 -8.99 -5.39 -9.11
C ILE A 65 -8.79 -6.91 -9.17
N ASN A 66 -9.59 -7.60 -9.97
CA ASN A 66 -9.53 -9.05 -10.13
C ASN A 66 -8.59 -9.50 -11.25
N LEU A 67 -7.79 -8.60 -11.79
CA LEU A 67 -6.77 -8.95 -12.77
C LEU A 67 -5.87 -10.05 -12.21
N ILE A 68 -5.59 -11.08 -13.02
CA ILE A 68 -4.81 -12.24 -12.58
C ILE A 68 -3.71 -12.57 -13.59
N GLY A 69 -2.84 -13.53 -13.22
CA GLY A 69 -1.83 -14.07 -14.11
C GLY A 69 -0.68 -13.12 -14.39
N GLU A 70 -0.08 -13.27 -15.56
CA GLU A 70 1.09 -12.50 -15.95
C GLU A 70 0.82 -11.00 -16.04
N GLU A 71 -0.37 -10.62 -16.47
CA GLU A 71 -0.74 -9.22 -16.58
C GLU A 71 -0.75 -8.55 -15.20
N LYS A 72 -1.30 -9.23 -14.19
CA LYS A 72 -1.28 -8.72 -12.82
C LYS A 72 0.15 -8.61 -12.30
N THR A 73 0.94 -9.65 -12.50
CA THR A 73 2.32 -9.70 -12.03
C THR A 73 3.14 -8.56 -12.65
N ALA A 74 2.99 -8.35 -13.94
CA ALA A 74 3.71 -7.30 -14.66
C ALA A 74 3.33 -5.91 -14.14
N LEU A 75 2.04 -5.63 -14.05
CA LEU A 75 1.56 -4.32 -13.58
C LEU A 75 1.97 -4.09 -12.11
N LEU A 76 1.81 -5.11 -11.28
CA LEU A 76 2.14 -5.04 -9.86
C LEU A 76 3.63 -4.74 -9.65
N SER A 77 4.50 -5.51 -10.30
CA SER A 77 5.95 -5.34 -10.19
C SER A 77 6.39 -3.95 -10.63
N GLU A 78 5.91 -3.53 -11.79
CA GLU A 78 6.25 -2.23 -12.35
C GLU A 78 5.80 -1.09 -11.44
N GLN A 79 4.55 -1.11 -11.01
CA GLN A 79 3.98 -0.02 -10.23
C GLN A 79 4.48 -0.01 -8.78
N TYR A 80 4.72 -1.16 -8.18
CA TYR A 80 5.35 -1.21 -6.86
C TYR A 80 6.75 -0.60 -6.90
N ALA A 81 7.51 -0.89 -7.94
CA ALA A 81 8.84 -0.30 -8.11
C ALA A 81 8.77 1.22 -8.17
N VAL A 82 7.81 1.74 -8.92
CA VAL A 82 7.59 3.19 -9.03
C VAL A 82 7.22 3.80 -7.67
N ILE A 83 6.26 3.18 -6.97
CA ILE A 83 5.81 3.67 -5.66
C ILE A 83 6.97 3.68 -4.66
N LEU A 84 7.71 2.59 -4.57
CA LEU A 84 8.80 2.48 -3.60
C LEU A 84 9.95 3.43 -3.92
N LYS A 85 10.25 3.61 -5.19
CA LYS A 85 11.29 4.54 -5.62
C LYS A 85 10.95 5.98 -5.22
N ASN A 86 9.70 6.37 -5.36
CA ASN A 86 9.26 7.73 -5.10
C ASN A 86 8.82 7.97 -3.65
N ASN A 87 8.85 6.93 -2.83
CA ASN A 87 8.44 7.01 -1.41
C ASN A 87 9.46 6.29 -0.53
N PRO A 88 10.66 6.87 -0.35
CA PRO A 88 11.73 6.20 0.39
C PRO A 88 11.40 5.86 1.84
N LYS A 89 10.56 6.66 2.50
CA LYS A 89 10.15 6.35 3.87
C LYS A 89 9.27 5.10 3.92
N LEU A 90 8.37 4.96 2.96
CA LEU A 90 7.54 3.78 2.82
C LEU A 90 8.40 2.55 2.52
N LYS A 91 9.35 2.70 1.61
CA LYS A 91 10.29 1.62 1.27
C LYS A 91 11.03 1.13 2.51
N ARG A 92 11.55 2.06 3.32
CA ARG A 92 12.25 1.70 4.55
C ARG A 92 11.34 0.99 5.55
N LEU A 93 10.10 1.46 5.68
CA LEU A 93 9.12 0.83 6.57
C LEU A 93 8.84 -0.62 6.15
N LEU A 94 8.56 -0.83 4.87
CA LEU A 94 8.26 -2.16 4.35
C LEU A 94 9.46 -3.10 4.50
N TYR A 95 10.64 -2.61 4.19
CA TYR A 95 11.86 -3.38 4.33
C TYR A 95 12.09 -3.81 5.78
N LYS A 96 11.88 -2.88 6.71
CA LYS A 96 12.01 -3.15 8.14
C LYS A 96 10.98 -4.19 8.60
N CYS A 97 9.76 -4.10 8.13
CA CYS A 97 8.70 -5.07 8.45
C CYS A 97 9.06 -6.47 7.95
N LEU A 98 9.60 -6.57 6.75
CA LEU A 98 9.99 -7.86 6.16
C LEU A 98 11.18 -8.48 6.87
N LYS A 99 12.10 -7.67 7.38
CA LYS A 99 13.25 -8.16 8.16
C LYS A 99 12.85 -8.73 9.51
N ARG A 100 11.76 -8.25 10.08
CA ARG A 100 11.28 -8.69 11.40
C ARG A 100 10.32 -9.86 11.30
N LYS A 101 10.42 -10.60 10.27
CA LYS A 101 9.64 -11.80 10.04
C LYS A 101 9.86 -12.79 11.15
N LYS A 102 8.91 -13.02 12.00
CA LYS A 102 8.93 -14.16 12.90
C LYS A 102 7.57 -14.42 13.45
#